data_68e8873883b19023de1ddac52eea31ef
#
_entry.id   68e8873883b19023de1ddac52eea31ef
#
_cell.length_a   1.000
_cell.length_b   1.000
_cell.length_c   1.000
_cell.angle_alpha   90.00
_cell.angle_beta   90.00
_cell.angle_gamma   90.00
#
_symmetry.space_group_name_H-M   'P 1'
#
loop_
_entity.id
_entity.type
_entity.pdbx_description
1 polymer ?
#
loop_
_entity_poly.entity_id
_entity_poly.type
_entity_poly.pdbx_seq_one_letter_code
_entity_poly.pdbx_strand_id
1 'polypeptide(L)'
;MDLRHYDRIAHDLNASYEDVQEGMNTPYGIARTTTFTLFPQSGYTGKKVFADYAKQFSSPSLLMPTPNYLHARQAFGIWSLPDRTTPFRTRVEDRLDAYIDFYQKAIEQNKWYGFWNYGDVMHAYDPVRHTWRYDVGGFAWDNTELASNMWLWYNFLRTGRIDIWRMAEAMTRHTG
;
A
#
# COMPACT_ATOMS: atom_id res chain seq x y z
N MET A 1 -24.01 -3.15 1.57
CA MET A 1 -23.71 -4.57 1.37
C MET A 1 -24.95 -5.34 1.81
N ASP A 2 -25.53 -6.18 0.96
CA ASP A 2 -26.67 -7.00 1.36
C ASP A 2 -26.15 -8.27 2.06
N LEU A 3 -26.14 -8.24 3.38
CA LEU A 3 -25.64 -9.34 4.21
C LEU A 3 -26.43 -10.65 4.06
N ARG A 4 -27.60 -10.61 3.43
CA ARG A 4 -28.43 -11.81 3.20
C ARG A 4 -27.82 -12.80 2.21
N HIS A 5 -26.86 -12.36 1.41
CA HIS A 5 -26.14 -13.21 0.45
C HIS A 5 -24.76 -13.60 0.94
N TYR A 6 -24.31 -13.05 2.05
CA TYR A 6 -22.96 -13.28 2.54
C TYR A 6 -22.72 -14.75 2.88
N ASP A 7 -23.68 -15.41 3.50
CA ASP A 7 -23.60 -16.84 3.84
C ASP A 7 -23.46 -17.74 2.61
N ARG A 8 -24.10 -17.39 1.50
CA ARG A 8 -23.94 -18.13 0.23
C ARG A 8 -22.60 -17.86 -0.43
N ILE A 9 -22.20 -16.61 -0.47
CA ILE A 9 -20.91 -16.21 -1.03
C ILE A 9 -19.79 -16.86 -0.26
N ALA A 10 -19.91 -16.95 1.05
CA ALA A 10 -18.92 -17.55 1.92
C ALA A 10 -18.74 -19.06 1.65
N HIS A 11 -19.80 -19.80 1.34
CA HIS A 11 -19.70 -21.20 0.93
C HIS A 11 -19.05 -21.39 -0.44
N ASP A 12 -19.32 -20.48 -1.37
CA ASP A 12 -18.74 -20.49 -2.70
C ASP A 12 -17.25 -20.05 -2.70
N LEU A 13 -16.81 -19.39 -1.65
CA LEU A 13 -15.43 -18.96 -1.43
C LEU A 13 -14.58 -19.97 -0.64
N ASN A 14 -15.01 -21.19 -0.54
CA ASN A 14 -14.36 -22.26 0.22
C ASN A 14 -12.89 -22.53 -0.20
N ALA A 15 -12.47 -22.00 -1.34
CA ALA A 15 -11.08 -22.02 -1.81
C ALA A 15 -10.31 -20.73 -1.50
N SER A 16 -10.95 -19.72 -0.91
CA SER A 16 -10.29 -18.47 -0.50
C SER A 16 -9.94 -18.51 0.98
N TYR A 17 -9.05 -17.63 1.39
CA TYR A 17 -8.59 -17.53 2.77
C TYR A 17 -9.67 -17.09 3.77
N GLU A 18 -10.82 -16.68 3.30
CA GLU A 18 -11.98 -16.34 4.11
C GLU A 18 -12.84 -17.57 4.31
N ASP A 19 -12.29 -18.53 5.02
CA ASP A 19 -13.00 -19.70 5.40
C ASP A 19 -14.19 -19.33 6.29
N VAL A 20 -15.32 -19.90 5.95
CA VAL A 20 -16.59 -19.72 6.66
C VAL A 20 -16.80 -20.73 7.77
N GLN A 21 -15.83 -21.56 8.05
CA GLN A 21 -15.91 -22.44 9.20
C GLN A 21 -15.92 -21.62 10.48
N GLU A 22 -16.67 -22.06 11.46
CA GLU A 22 -16.77 -21.40 12.75
C GLU A 22 -15.37 -21.21 13.36
N GLY A 23 -15.01 -19.96 13.63
CA GLY A 23 -13.71 -19.56 14.19
C GLY A 23 -12.62 -19.22 13.17
N MET A 24 -12.79 -19.51 11.88
CA MET A 24 -11.76 -19.23 10.86
C MET A 24 -11.83 -17.80 10.32
N ASN A 25 -12.96 -17.14 10.43
CA ASN A 25 -13.17 -15.74 10.05
C ASN A 25 -12.68 -14.76 11.12
N THR A 26 -11.99 -15.24 12.14
CA THR A 26 -11.39 -14.39 13.17
C THR A 26 -9.91 -14.16 12.84
N PRO A 27 -9.30 -13.04 13.25
CA PRO A 27 -7.87 -12.75 13.02
C PRO A 27 -6.96 -13.62 13.91
N TYR A 28 -7.34 -14.84 14.20
CA TYR A 28 -6.60 -15.74 15.06
C TYR A 28 -5.33 -16.23 14.35
N GLY A 29 -4.19 -16.01 14.97
CA GLY A 29 -2.91 -16.41 14.42
C GLY A 29 -2.30 -15.42 13.42
N ILE A 30 -2.92 -14.26 13.18
CA ILE A 30 -2.36 -13.24 12.30
C ILE A 30 -1.31 -12.43 13.05
N ALA A 31 -0.11 -12.36 12.47
CA ALA A 31 0.96 -11.53 12.98
C ALA A 31 0.72 -10.04 12.67
N ARG A 32 0.97 -9.18 13.64
CA ARG A 32 0.96 -7.73 13.45
C ARG A 32 2.19 -7.11 14.08
N THR A 33 2.90 -6.31 13.32
CA THR A 33 4.00 -5.49 13.84
C THR A 33 3.50 -4.09 14.15
N THR A 34 3.69 -3.64 15.39
CA THR A 34 3.42 -2.25 15.78
C THR A 34 4.72 -1.60 16.23
N THR A 35 5.09 -0.51 15.59
CA THR A 35 6.24 0.31 15.99
C THR A 35 5.75 1.47 16.84
N PHE A 36 6.39 1.69 17.99
CA PHE A 36 6.13 2.85 18.84
C PHE A 36 7.43 3.48 19.30
N THR A 37 7.39 4.77 19.56
CA THR A 37 8.55 5.52 20.05
C THR A 37 8.26 6.04 21.45
N LEU A 38 9.16 5.75 22.39
CA LEU A 38 9.12 6.32 23.74
C LEU A 38 10.02 7.57 23.76
N PHE A 39 9.42 8.69 24.12
CA PHE A 39 10.11 9.96 24.20
C PHE A 39 9.94 10.59 25.59
N PRO A 40 10.85 10.31 26.54
CA PRO A 40 10.77 10.85 27.89
C PRO A 40 10.92 12.38 27.89
N GLN A 41 10.06 13.06 28.63
CA GLN A 41 10.09 14.51 28.81
C GLN A 41 10.19 14.85 30.30
N SER A 42 10.92 15.91 30.64
CA SER A 42 10.99 16.41 32.02
C SER A 42 9.76 17.18 32.45
N GLY A 43 8.85 17.49 31.51
CA GLY A 43 7.63 18.25 31.79
C GLY A 43 6.73 18.33 30.57
N TYR A 44 5.53 18.90 30.75
CA TYR A 44 4.57 19.08 29.67
C TYR A 44 4.96 20.27 28.77
N THR A 45 5.28 19.99 27.53
CA THR A 45 5.74 20.99 26.53
C THR A 45 4.62 21.54 25.64
N GLY A 46 3.38 21.08 25.84
CA GLY A 46 2.21 21.55 25.10
C GLY A 46 1.77 20.62 23.96
N LYS A 47 0.49 20.64 23.64
CA LYS A 47 -0.14 19.77 22.63
C LYS A 47 0.50 19.90 21.25
N LYS A 48 0.87 21.12 20.84
CA LYS A 48 1.47 21.38 19.53
C LYS A 48 2.81 20.64 19.37
N VAL A 49 3.66 20.69 20.39
CA VAL A 49 4.97 20.03 20.38
C VAL A 49 4.79 18.51 20.28
N PHE A 50 3.86 17.93 21.02
CA PHE A 50 3.55 16.50 20.91
C PHE A 50 2.98 16.12 19.54
N ALA A 51 2.14 16.95 18.95
CA ALA A 51 1.63 16.73 17.59
C ALA A 51 2.75 16.79 16.55
N ASP A 52 3.69 17.71 16.70
CA ASP A 52 4.87 17.84 15.83
C ASP A 52 5.78 16.60 15.98
N TYR A 53 6.02 16.11 17.19
CA TYR A 53 6.75 14.85 17.41
C TYR A 53 6.02 13.65 16.80
N ALA A 54 4.72 13.50 17.04
CA ALA A 54 3.93 12.42 16.45
C ALA A 54 4.04 12.41 14.92
N LYS A 55 3.94 13.59 14.29
CA LYS A 55 4.12 13.76 12.86
C LYS A 55 5.55 13.38 12.40
N GLN A 56 6.57 13.78 13.14
CA GLN A 56 7.95 13.47 12.83
C GLN A 56 8.26 11.98 12.94
N PHE A 57 7.69 11.29 13.93
CA PHE A 57 7.88 9.85 14.11
C PHE A 57 7.04 9.01 13.15
N SER A 58 5.83 9.46 12.82
CA SER A 58 4.99 8.77 11.82
C SER A 58 5.43 9.01 10.38
N SER A 59 6.23 10.05 10.15
CA SER A 59 6.72 10.43 8.83
C SER A 59 8.18 10.84 8.89
N PRO A 60 9.09 9.93 9.25
CA PRO A 60 10.51 10.25 9.35
C PRO A 60 11.09 10.69 8.00
N SER A 61 12.11 11.55 8.06
CA SER A 61 12.90 11.91 6.88
C SER A 61 13.67 10.69 6.38
N LEU A 62 13.61 10.45 5.09
CA LEU A 62 14.36 9.39 4.44
C LEU A 62 15.64 9.97 3.83
N LEU A 63 16.78 9.39 4.19
CA LEU A 63 18.08 9.68 3.56
C LEU A 63 18.30 8.65 2.44
N MET A 64 18.41 9.12 1.21
CA MET A 64 18.71 8.27 0.08
C MET A 64 19.64 8.96 -0.92
N PRO A 65 20.45 8.20 -1.67
CA PRO A 65 21.17 8.75 -2.81
C PRO A 65 20.17 9.24 -3.89
N THR A 66 20.63 10.16 -4.73
CA THR A 66 19.78 10.61 -5.84
C THR A 66 19.47 9.47 -6.82
N PRO A 67 18.31 9.48 -7.49
CA PRO A 67 17.96 8.50 -8.54
C PRO A 67 19.06 8.38 -9.63
N ASN A 68 19.63 9.50 -10.05
CA ASN A 68 20.73 9.51 -11.02
C ASN A 68 21.96 8.75 -10.55
N TYR A 69 22.32 8.91 -9.26
CA TYR A 69 23.46 8.18 -8.70
C TYR A 69 23.18 6.67 -8.65
N LEU A 70 22.03 6.27 -8.16
CA LEU A 70 21.63 4.86 -8.08
C LEU A 70 21.57 4.20 -9.47
N HIS A 71 21.02 4.90 -10.46
CA HIS A 71 20.97 4.45 -11.85
C HIS A 71 22.37 4.32 -12.45
N ALA A 72 23.25 5.31 -12.28
CA ALA A 72 24.63 5.28 -12.78
C ALA A 72 25.46 4.14 -12.16
N ARG A 73 25.10 3.69 -10.96
CA ARG A 73 25.76 2.56 -10.28
C ARG A 73 25.10 1.22 -10.59
N GLN A 74 24.05 1.19 -11.42
CA GLN A 74 23.27 -0.01 -11.74
C GLN A 74 22.76 -0.73 -10.47
N ALA A 75 22.43 0.06 -9.44
CA ALA A 75 21.91 -0.47 -8.20
C ALA A 75 20.51 -1.07 -8.44
N PHE A 76 20.26 -2.24 -7.85
CA PHE A 76 18.96 -2.92 -7.89
C PHE A 76 18.50 -3.39 -9.29
N GLY A 77 19.44 -3.70 -10.19
CA GLY A 77 19.13 -4.28 -11.49
C GLY A 77 18.88 -3.27 -12.60
N ILE A 78 18.08 -3.66 -13.59
CA ILE A 78 17.84 -2.87 -14.81
C ILE A 78 16.56 -2.07 -14.64
N TRP A 79 16.67 -0.75 -14.69
CA TRP A 79 15.56 0.19 -14.66
C TRP A 79 15.97 1.50 -15.32
N SER A 80 15.03 2.37 -15.66
CA SER A 80 15.28 3.64 -16.33
C SER A 80 14.91 4.83 -15.46
N LEU A 81 15.60 5.93 -15.59
CA LEU A 81 15.17 7.23 -15.08
C LEU A 81 13.92 7.69 -15.82
N PRO A 82 13.10 8.59 -15.23
CA PRO A 82 11.99 9.22 -15.93
C PRO A 82 12.48 9.92 -17.19
N ASP A 83 11.78 9.70 -18.31
CA ASP A 83 12.14 10.28 -19.59
C ASP A 83 10.92 10.92 -20.25
N ARG A 84 10.96 12.23 -20.41
CA ARG A 84 9.92 13.05 -21.01
C ARG A 84 10.41 13.79 -22.27
N THR A 85 11.47 13.25 -22.93
CA THR A 85 12.10 13.91 -24.09
C THR A 85 11.27 13.88 -25.37
N THR A 86 10.29 12.99 -25.47
CA THR A 86 9.37 12.92 -26.60
C THR A 86 7.90 12.88 -26.12
N PRO A 87 6.93 13.29 -26.98
CA PRO A 87 5.52 13.20 -26.62
C PRO A 87 5.06 11.78 -26.26
N PHE A 88 5.63 10.77 -26.87
CA PHE A 88 5.33 9.37 -26.54
C PHE A 88 5.85 8.99 -25.15
N ARG A 89 7.11 9.30 -24.85
CA ARG A 89 7.71 9.04 -23.53
C ARG A 89 7.02 9.81 -22.42
N THR A 90 6.67 11.08 -22.68
CA THR A 90 5.86 11.87 -21.75
C THR A 90 4.55 11.17 -21.41
N ARG A 91 3.82 10.65 -22.41
CA ARG A 91 2.57 9.91 -22.16
C ARG A 91 2.78 8.65 -21.32
N VAL A 92 3.90 7.97 -21.50
CA VAL A 92 4.24 6.78 -20.68
C VAL A 92 4.47 7.19 -19.23
N GLU A 93 5.27 8.22 -18.99
CA GLU A 93 5.52 8.73 -17.64
C GLU A 93 4.26 9.27 -16.98
N ASP A 94 3.41 10.00 -17.71
CA ASP A 94 2.12 10.48 -17.22
C ASP A 94 1.19 9.32 -16.83
N ARG A 95 1.26 8.21 -17.55
CA ARG A 95 0.48 7.02 -17.21
C ARG A 95 0.98 6.35 -15.95
N LEU A 96 2.30 6.28 -15.74
CA LEU A 96 2.88 5.75 -14.51
C LEU A 96 2.50 6.62 -13.31
N ASP A 97 2.60 7.94 -13.44
CA ASP A 97 2.15 8.86 -12.39
C ASP A 97 0.65 8.70 -12.10
N ALA A 98 -0.17 8.55 -13.13
CA ALA A 98 -1.61 8.35 -12.98
C ALA A 98 -1.95 7.04 -12.25
N TYR A 99 -1.19 5.98 -12.42
CA TYR A 99 -1.39 4.73 -11.65
C TYR A 99 -1.04 4.90 -10.18
N ILE A 100 0.05 5.59 -9.86
CA ILE A 100 0.40 5.91 -8.48
C ILE A 100 -0.71 6.74 -7.83
N ASP A 101 -1.14 7.81 -8.50
CA ASP A 101 -2.20 8.69 -8.03
C ASP A 101 -3.52 7.92 -7.83
N PHE A 102 -3.84 7.00 -8.73
CA PHE A 102 -5.02 6.15 -8.61
C PHE A 102 -4.98 5.31 -7.34
N TYR A 103 -3.87 4.62 -7.07
CA TYR A 103 -3.71 3.79 -5.87
C TYR A 103 -3.80 4.63 -4.60
N GLN A 104 -3.11 5.75 -4.53
CA GLN A 104 -3.16 6.64 -3.37
C GLN A 104 -4.57 7.17 -3.12
N LYS A 105 -5.25 7.62 -4.18
CA LYS A 105 -6.63 8.10 -4.08
C LYS A 105 -7.61 6.98 -3.70
N ALA A 106 -7.44 5.80 -4.23
CA ALA A 106 -8.29 4.65 -3.90
C ALA A 106 -8.15 4.25 -2.43
N ILE A 107 -6.93 4.21 -1.90
CA ILE A 107 -6.67 3.96 -0.46
C ILE A 107 -7.38 4.99 0.40
N GLU A 108 -7.20 6.29 0.09
CA GLU A 108 -7.81 7.39 0.85
C GLU A 108 -9.34 7.42 0.73
N GLN A 109 -9.85 7.20 -0.47
CA GLN A 109 -11.28 7.21 -0.75
C GLN A 109 -12.03 6.06 -0.07
N ASN A 110 -11.44 4.87 -0.09
CA ASN A 110 -12.07 3.66 0.43
C ASN A 110 -11.62 3.32 1.86
N LYS A 111 -10.70 4.11 2.44
CA LYS A 111 -10.19 3.93 3.81
C LYS A 111 -9.55 2.54 4.04
N TRP A 112 -8.72 2.10 3.10
CA TRP A 112 -8.00 0.83 3.22
C TRP A 112 -6.81 0.93 4.20
N TYR A 113 -7.12 1.25 5.47
CA TYR A 113 -6.13 1.35 6.55
C TYR A 113 -6.33 0.28 7.62
N GLY A 114 -7.27 -0.63 7.39
CA GLY A 114 -7.64 -1.64 8.36
C GLY A 114 -6.54 -2.67 8.60
N PHE A 115 -6.77 -3.47 9.62
CA PHE A 115 -5.86 -4.54 10.01
C PHE A 115 -5.58 -5.54 8.88
N TRP A 116 -6.58 -5.79 8.02
CA TRP A 116 -6.51 -6.73 6.92
C TRP A 116 -5.97 -6.15 5.61
N ASN A 117 -6.22 -4.88 5.39
CA ASN A 117 -5.99 -4.26 4.10
C ASN A 117 -4.95 -3.14 4.12
N TYR A 118 -4.28 -2.92 5.25
CA TYR A 118 -3.21 -1.93 5.28
C TYR A 118 -2.02 -2.40 4.44
N GLY A 119 -1.72 -1.65 3.40
CA GLY A 119 -0.66 -1.96 2.44
C GLY A 119 -1.15 -2.65 1.17
N ASP A 120 -2.40 -3.11 1.12
CA ASP A 120 -3.04 -3.64 -0.08
C ASP A 120 -3.86 -2.59 -0.81
N VAL A 121 -4.06 -2.82 -2.11
CA VAL A 121 -4.96 -2.03 -2.95
C VAL A 121 -5.92 -2.99 -3.66
N MET A 122 -7.22 -2.71 -3.58
CA MET A 122 -8.21 -3.52 -4.28
C MET A 122 -8.06 -3.34 -5.80
N HIS A 123 -7.98 -4.43 -6.55
CA HIS A 123 -7.93 -4.38 -8.02
C HIS A 123 -9.19 -4.91 -8.72
N ALA A 124 -10.04 -5.63 -8.00
CA ALA A 124 -11.26 -6.19 -8.57
C ALA A 124 -12.48 -5.34 -8.20
N TYR A 125 -13.05 -4.66 -9.20
CA TYR A 125 -14.29 -3.89 -9.07
C TYR A 125 -15.43 -4.59 -9.80
N ASP A 126 -16.61 -4.63 -9.17
CA ASP A 126 -17.82 -5.17 -9.78
C ASP A 126 -18.66 -4.03 -10.36
N PRO A 127 -18.69 -3.87 -11.68
CA PRO A 127 -19.43 -2.78 -12.32
C PRO A 127 -20.94 -2.98 -12.27
N VAL A 128 -21.42 -4.20 -12.03
CA VAL A 128 -22.86 -4.49 -11.92
C VAL A 128 -23.38 -4.12 -10.54
N ARG A 129 -22.64 -4.47 -9.50
CA ARG A 129 -22.98 -4.12 -8.11
C ARG A 129 -22.51 -2.72 -7.70
N HIS A 130 -21.72 -2.06 -8.53
CA HIS A 130 -21.08 -0.77 -8.24
C HIS A 130 -20.28 -0.77 -6.93
N THR A 131 -19.53 -1.84 -6.67
CA THR A 131 -18.72 -1.98 -5.45
C THR A 131 -17.43 -2.72 -5.74
N TRP A 132 -16.43 -2.52 -4.88
CA TRP A 132 -15.25 -3.37 -4.86
C TRP A 132 -15.62 -4.77 -4.37
N ARG A 133 -14.90 -5.77 -4.87
CA ARG A 133 -15.19 -7.18 -4.59
C ARG A 133 -14.59 -7.63 -3.26
N TYR A 134 -15.00 -7.01 -2.16
CA TYR A 134 -14.56 -7.39 -0.82
C TYR A 134 -14.94 -8.83 -0.42
N ASP A 135 -15.89 -9.39 -1.12
CA ASP A 135 -16.41 -10.73 -0.92
C ASP A 135 -15.58 -11.84 -1.61
N VAL A 136 -14.48 -11.50 -2.25
CA VAL A 136 -13.65 -12.46 -3.00
C VAL A 136 -12.32 -12.77 -2.28
N GLY A 137 -12.06 -12.16 -1.15
CA GLY A 137 -10.85 -12.38 -0.36
C GLY A 137 -9.57 -11.94 -1.04
N GLY A 138 -8.46 -12.57 -0.72
CA GLY A 138 -7.12 -12.19 -1.18
C GLY A 138 -6.97 -12.06 -2.69
N PHE A 139 -7.73 -12.83 -3.46
CA PHE A 139 -7.76 -12.74 -4.92
C PHE A 139 -8.10 -11.35 -5.46
N ALA A 140 -8.93 -10.57 -4.76
CA ALA A 140 -9.33 -9.25 -5.22
C ALA A 140 -8.33 -8.14 -4.86
N TRP A 141 -7.31 -8.45 -4.08
CA TRP A 141 -6.32 -7.48 -3.60
C TRP A 141 -5.02 -7.57 -4.39
N ASP A 142 -4.46 -6.41 -4.70
CA ASP A 142 -3.18 -6.24 -5.37
C ASP A 142 -2.09 -6.02 -4.31
N ASN A 143 -1.23 -7.01 -4.16
CA ASN A 143 -0.18 -7.03 -3.16
C ASN A 143 1.11 -7.66 -3.70
N THR A 144 1.99 -8.11 -2.82
CA THR A 144 3.28 -8.71 -3.19
C THR A 144 3.14 -9.98 -4.04
N GLU A 145 2.03 -10.72 -3.95
CA GLU A 145 1.78 -11.88 -4.80
C GLU A 145 1.78 -11.52 -6.29
N LEU A 146 1.25 -10.36 -6.63
CA LEU A 146 1.26 -9.81 -8.00
C LEU A 146 2.52 -8.97 -8.30
N ALA A 147 3.48 -8.96 -7.38
CA ALA A 147 4.72 -8.17 -7.46
C ALA A 147 4.51 -6.65 -7.54
N SER A 148 3.37 -6.15 -7.08
CA SER A 148 3.05 -4.71 -7.11
C SER A 148 3.98 -3.90 -6.21
N ASN A 149 4.48 -4.50 -5.12
CA ASN A 149 5.52 -3.88 -4.31
C ASN A 149 6.81 -3.61 -5.11
N MET A 150 7.22 -4.52 -6.00
CA MET A 150 8.39 -4.30 -6.85
C MET A 150 8.20 -3.12 -7.81
N TRP A 151 7.02 -3.02 -8.41
CA TRP A 151 6.68 -1.89 -9.26
C TRP A 151 6.76 -0.56 -8.49
N LEU A 152 6.26 -0.53 -7.27
CA LEU A 152 6.34 0.65 -6.39
C LEU A 152 7.79 0.98 -6.03
N TRP A 153 8.61 -0.03 -5.68
CA TRP A 153 10.02 0.17 -5.38
C TRP A 153 10.79 0.73 -6.58
N TYR A 154 10.56 0.21 -7.80
CA TYR A 154 11.19 0.76 -8.99
C TYR A 154 10.74 2.19 -9.28
N ASN A 155 9.47 2.53 -9.08
CA ASN A 155 9.02 3.90 -9.22
C ASN A 155 9.65 4.84 -8.18
N PHE A 156 9.83 4.37 -6.95
CA PHE A 156 10.58 5.11 -5.94
C PHE A 156 12.05 5.35 -6.35
N LEU A 157 12.76 4.32 -6.80
CA LEU A 157 14.16 4.43 -7.26
C LEU A 157 14.30 5.42 -8.42
N ARG A 158 13.34 5.42 -9.34
CA ARG A 158 13.32 6.30 -10.51
C ARG A 158 13.09 7.76 -10.13
N THR A 159 12.22 8.03 -9.17
CA THR A 159 11.67 9.37 -8.90
C THR A 159 12.16 10.00 -7.60
N GLY A 160 12.57 9.19 -6.63
CA GLY A 160 12.89 9.65 -5.27
C GLY A 160 11.68 10.11 -4.47
N ARG A 161 10.46 9.83 -4.92
CA ARG A 161 9.21 10.27 -4.28
C ARG A 161 8.97 9.50 -2.99
N ILE A 162 8.92 10.22 -1.86
CA ILE A 162 8.74 9.65 -0.53
C ILE A 162 7.34 9.04 -0.31
N ASP A 163 6.32 9.56 -0.97
CA ASP A 163 4.97 9.03 -0.95
C ASP A 163 4.89 7.63 -1.57
N ILE A 164 5.61 7.40 -2.66
CA ILE A 164 5.75 6.09 -3.29
C ILE A 164 6.51 5.13 -2.38
N TRP A 165 7.60 5.59 -1.74
CA TRP A 165 8.36 4.79 -0.78
C TRP A 165 7.45 4.26 0.35
N ARG A 166 6.62 5.13 0.92
CA ARG A 166 5.69 4.74 2.00
C ARG A 166 4.70 3.68 1.57
N MET A 167 4.15 3.82 0.37
CA MET A 167 3.22 2.84 -0.18
C MET A 167 3.92 1.51 -0.44
N ALA A 168 5.14 1.54 -1.01
CA ALA A 168 5.95 0.36 -1.24
C ALA A 168 6.32 -0.37 0.07
N GLU A 169 6.70 0.39 1.10
CA GLU A 169 7.00 -0.15 2.43
C GLU A 169 5.78 -0.81 3.05
N ALA A 170 4.63 -0.12 3.04
CA ALA A 170 3.39 -0.65 3.59
C ALA A 170 2.99 -1.97 2.91
N MET A 171 3.01 -2.01 1.58
CA MET A 171 2.68 -3.23 0.81
C MET A 171 3.68 -4.37 1.08
N THR A 172 4.96 -4.06 1.20
CA THR A 172 5.98 -5.07 1.49
C THR A 172 5.82 -5.63 2.91
N ARG A 173 5.51 -4.79 3.90
CA ARG A 173 5.29 -5.22 5.28
C ARG A 173 3.99 -5.99 5.48
N HIS A 174 3.01 -5.77 4.62
CA HIS A 174 1.73 -6.47 4.70
C HIS A 174 1.88 -7.97 4.41
N THR A 175 2.77 -8.32 3.49
CA THR A 175 2.94 -9.70 2.99
C THR A 175 4.27 -10.35 3.37
N GLY A 176 5.15 -9.62 4.08
CA GLY A 176 6.51 -10.09 4.44
C GLY A 176 6.69 -10.56 5.87
#